data_d71c590dc4bd25c0f56e1bf20a9c34ed
#
_entry.id   d71c590dc4bd25c0f56e1bf20a9c34ed
#
_cell.length_a   1.000
_cell.length_b   1.000
_cell.length_c   1.000
_cell.angle_alpha   90.00
_cell.angle_beta   90.00
_cell.angle_gamma   90.00
#
_symmetry.space_group_name_H-M   'P 1'
#
loop_
_entity.id
_entity.type
_entity.pdbx_description
1 polymer ?
#
loop_
_entity_poly.entity_id
_entity_poly.type
_entity_poly.pdbx_seq_one_letter_code
_entity_poly.pdbx_strand_id
1 'polypeptide(L)'
;MANPFKDQSKFMKACGQTVNERNEAQYKLYCDLIDEEFNDEFKLALANNDRVEQLDALIDILVVTIGAIHSGGFDAEGAWKEVMSTNFAKIDKETGKVRKREDGKVLKPIGWVAPNLKSFVK
;
A
#
# COMPACT_ATOMS: atom_id res chain seq x y z
N MET A 1 -17.82 2.95 7.07
CA MET A 1 -16.81 2.02 6.51
C MET A 1 -15.43 2.34 7.05
N ALA A 2 -14.65 1.32 7.30
CA ALA A 2 -13.27 1.49 7.72
C ALA A 2 -12.46 2.21 6.62
N ASN A 3 -11.61 3.13 7.04
CA ASN A 3 -10.69 3.83 6.15
C ASN A 3 -9.29 3.72 6.73
N PRO A 4 -8.47 2.78 6.23
CA PRO A 4 -7.14 2.54 6.80
C PRO A 4 -6.25 3.79 6.81
N PHE A 5 -6.37 4.65 5.81
CA PHE A 5 -5.58 5.88 5.75
C PHE A 5 -5.94 6.83 6.88
N LYS A 6 -7.24 7.02 7.12
CA LYS A 6 -7.72 7.89 8.19
C LYS A 6 -7.46 7.29 9.57
N ASP A 7 -7.63 5.99 9.71
CA ASP A 7 -7.37 5.30 10.98
C ASP A 7 -5.90 5.45 11.37
N GLN A 8 -4.98 5.23 10.44
CA GLN A 8 -3.56 5.37 10.71
C GLN A 8 -3.17 6.82 10.98
N SER A 9 -3.76 7.78 10.26
CA SER A 9 -3.56 9.20 10.52
C SER A 9 -3.94 9.57 11.96
N LYS A 10 -5.10 9.09 12.41
CA LYS A 10 -5.58 9.31 13.77
C LYS A 10 -4.62 8.74 14.81
N PHE A 11 -4.16 7.51 14.59
CA PHE A 11 -3.22 6.86 15.49
C PHE A 11 -1.88 7.59 15.55
N MET A 12 -1.34 7.97 14.39
CA MET A 12 -0.08 8.71 14.30
C MET A 12 -0.15 10.06 15.04
N LYS A 13 -1.26 10.77 14.90
CA LYS A 13 -1.47 12.03 15.64
C LYS A 13 -1.47 11.78 17.14
N ALA A 14 -2.09 10.71 17.59
CA ALA A 14 -2.09 10.35 19.01
C ALA A 14 -0.68 10.00 19.51
N CYS A 15 0.19 9.52 18.62
CA CYS A 15 1.60 9.24 18.92
C CYS A 15 2.49 10.49 18.85
N GLY A 16 1.93 11.65 18.54
CA GLY A 16 2.70 12.89 18.36
C GLY A 16 3.49 12.93 17.05
N GLN A 17 3.10 12.12 16.07
CA GLN A 17 3.80 12.04 14.78
C GLN A 17 3.23 13.04 13.77
N THR A 18 4.06 13.40 12.79
CA THR A 18 3.66 14.27 11.69
C THR A 18 2.78 13.51 10.70
N VAL A 19 1.72 14.16 10.21
CA VAL A 19 0.83 13.60 9.19
C VAL A 19 0.61 14.65 8.10
N ASN A 20 0.62 14.23 6.85
CA ASN A 20 0.38 15.07 5.67
C ASN A 20 1.47 16.12 5.40
N GLU A 21 2.61 15.98 6.03
CA GLU A 21 3.79 16.79 5.78
C GLU A 21 5.01 15.87 5.73
N ARG A 22 5.99 16.24 4.90
CA ARG A 22 7.21 15.45 4.79
C ARG A 22 8.02 15.57 6.09
N ASN A 23 8.35 14.43 6.67
CA ASN A 23 9.22 14.31 7.84
C ASN A 23 10.23 13.21 7.56
N GLU A 24 11.45 13.59 7.20
CA GLU A 24 12.48 12.65 6.73
C GLU A 24 12.83 11.57 7.76
N ALA A 25 13.02 11.95 9.01
CA ALA A 25 13.38 10.99 10.06
C ALA A 25 12.24 9.98 10.29
N GLN A 26 11.01 10.47 10.32
CA GLN A 26 9.83 9.64 10.51
C GLN A 26 9.59 8.73 9.29
N TYR A 27 9.79 9.27 8.08
CA TYR A 27 9.69 8.49 6.84
C TYR A 27 10.69 7.32 6.86
N LYS A 28 11.95 7.61 7.22
CA LYS A 28 12.98 6.58 7.33
C LYS A 28 12.60 5.52 8.37
N LEU A 29 12.06 5.94 9.51
CA LEU A 29 11.60 5.01 10.54
C LEU A 29 10.56 4.04 9.98
N TYR A 30 9.56 4.55 9.29
CA TYR A 30 8.52 3.69 8.71
C TYR A 30 9.07 2.78 7.60
N CYS A 31 10.02 3.25 6.81
CA CYS A 31 10.68 2.39 5.82
C CYS A 31 11.42 1.24 6.50
N ASP A 32 12.11 1.50 7.59
CA ASP A 32 12.78 0.46 8.38
C ASP A 32 11.78 -0.52 8.99
N LEU A 33 10.62 -0.02 9.44
CA LEU A 33 9.55 -0.87 9.97
C LEU A 33 8.93 -1.77 8.90
N ILE A 34 8.78 -1.29 7.67
CA ILE A 34 8.31 -2.11 6.55
C ILE A 34 9.27 -3.30 6.35
N ASP A 35 10.57 -3.01 6.32
CA ASP A 35 11.59 -4.05 6.15
C ASP A 35 11.52 -5.08 7.28
N GLU A 36 11.42 -4.62 8.52
CA GLU A 36 11.35 -5.48 9.70
C GLU A 36 10.10 -6.37 9.69
N GLU A 37 8.93 -5.80 9.41
CA GLU A 37 7.67 -6.55 9.37
C GLU A 37 7.68 -7.61 8.28
N PHE A 38 8.20 -7.29 7.11
CA PHE A 38 8.23 -8.23 5.99
C PHE A 38 9.31 -9.30 6.18
N ASN A 39 10.54 -8.90 6.46
CA ASN A 39 11.68 -9.82 6.49
C ASN A 39 11.76 -10.62 7.78
N ASP A 40 11.47 -10.00 8.93
CA ASP A 40 11.62 -10.68 10.21
C ASP A 40 10.30 -11.35 10.66
N GLU A 41 9.17 -10.64 10.56
CA GLU A 41 7.92 -11.15 11.11
C GLU A 41 7.15 -12.03 10.11
N PHE A 42 6.90 -11.52 8.90
CA PHE A 42 6.07 -12.23 7.93
C PHE A 42 6.76 -13.49 7.40
N LYS A 43 8.03 -13.40 7.03
CA LYS A 43 8.77 -14.55 6.52
C LYS A 43 8.90 -15.65 7.57
N LEU A 44 9.08 -15.29 8.82
CA LEU A 44 9.12 -16.26 9.92
C LEU A 44 7.77 -16.96 10.10
N ALA A 45 6.68 -16.20 10.06
CA ALA A 45 5.34 -16.75 10.15
C ALA A 45 5.04 -17.71 9.00
N LEU A 46 5.51 -17.41 7.79
CA LEU A 46 5.41 -18.32 6.65
C LEU A 46 6.19 -19.60 6.88
N ALA A 47 7.43 -19.50 7.35
CA ALA A 47 8.29 -20.65 7.61
C ALA A 47 7.68 -21.59 8.67
N ASN A 48 6.96 -21.02 9.64
CA ASN A 48 6.32 -21.75 10.73
C ASN A 48 4.89 -22.20 10.41
N ASN A 49 4.37 -21.91 9.23
CA ASN A 49 2.97 -22.16 8.85
C ASN A 49 1.96 -21.61 9.86
N ASP A 50 2.31 -20.49 10.51
CA ASP A 50 1.45 -19.84 11.49
C ASP A 50 0.56 -18.81 10.80
N ARG A 51 -0.66 -19.22 10.48
CA ARG A 51 -1.58 -18.38 9.70
C ARG A 51 -2.07 -17.16 10.47
N VAL A 52 -2.20 -17.25 11.79
CA VAL A 52 -2.58 -16.10 12.62
C VAL A 52 -1.49 -15.05 12.59
N GLU A 53 -0.24 -15.46 12.78
CA GLU A 53 0.91 -14.54 12.72
C GLU A 53 1.13 -14.00 11.31
N GLN A 54 0.84 -14.79 10.26
CA GLN A 54 0.87 -14.29 8.88
C GLN A 54 -0.12 -13.14 8.68
N LEU A 55 -1.36 -13.29 9.17
CA LEU A 55 -2.36 -12.24 9.05
C LEU A 55 -1.96 -11.00 9.83
N ASP A 56 -1.48 -11.17 11.06
CA ASP A 56 -1.01 -10.07 11.90
C ASP A 56 0.11 -9.28 11.20
N ALA A 57 1.10 -10.00 10.68
CA ALA A 57 2.22 -9.38 9.97
C ALA A 57 1.76 -8.65 8.70
N LEU A 58 0.84 -9.22 7.93
CA LEU A 58 0.32 -8.58 6.73
C LEU A 58 -0.43 -7.28 7.05
N ILE A 59 -1.24 -7.27 8.10
CA ILE A 59 -1.91 -6.06 8.55
C ILE A 59 -0.89 -5.03 9.04
N ASP A 60 0.12 -5.46 9.80
CA ASP A 60 1.17 -4.55 10.25
C ASP A 60 1.97 -3.96 9.09
N ILE A 61 2.25 -4.74 8.04
CA ILE A 61 2.89 -4.23 6.82
C ILE A 61 2.02 -3.13 6.20
N LEU A 62 0.71 -3.34 6.15
CA LEU A 62 -0.20 -2.32 5.63
C LEU A 62 -0.16 -1.07 6.49
N VAL A 63 -0.21 -1.21 7.82
CA VAL A 63 -0.17 -0.10 8.76
C VAL A 63 1.11 0.73 8.58
N VAL A 64 2.28 0.09 8.58
CA VAL A 64 3.55 0.82 8.47
C VAL A 64 3.79 1.37 7.07
N THR A 65 3.23 0.73 6.03
CA THR A 65 3.28 1.28 4.66
C THR A 65 2.48 2.58 4.58
N ILE A 66 1.28 2.59 5.15
CA ILE A 66 0.46 3.81 5.22
C ILE A 66 1.18 4.87 6.05
N GLY A 67 1.82 4.47 7.15
CA GLY A 67 2.64 5.36 7.97
C GLY A 67 3.76 6.03 7.15
N ALA A 68 4.42 5.28 6.29
CA ALA A 68 5.45 5.82 5.39
C ALA A 68 4.84 6.83 4.40
N ILE A 69 3.67 6.52 3.83
CA ILE A 69 3.01 7.44 2.90
C ILE A 69 2.68 8.76 3.58
N HIS A 70 2.11 8.71 4.78
CA HIS A 70 1.79 9.93 5.54
C HIS A 70 3.05 10.71 5.94
N SER A 71 4.11 10.00 6.31
CA SER A 71 5.38 10.62 6.72
C SER A 71 6.13 11.25 5.55
N GLY A 72 5.89 10.75 4.34
CA GLY A 72 6.45 11.32 3.11
C GLY A 72 5.72 12.56 2.62
N GLY A 73 4.60 12.91 3.24
CA GLY A 73 3.76 14.03 2.82
C GLY A 73 2.96 13.77 1.56
N PHE A 74 2.81 12.49 1.18
CA PHE A 74 2.08 12.10 -0.02
C PHE A 74 0.56 12.14 0.20
N ASP A 75 -0.18 12.38 -0.87
CA ASP A 75 -1.64 12.26 -0.86
C ASP A 75 -2.02 10.78 -1.04
N ALA A 76 -2.22 10.09 0.07
CA ALA A 76 -2.48 8.65 0.08
C ALA A 76 -3.77 8.28 -0.65
N GLU A 77 -4.87 8.96 -0.33
CA GLU A 77 -6.18 8.63 -0.92
C GLU A 77 -6.23 8.96 -2.41
N GLY A 78 -5.64 10.08 -2.82
CA GLY A 78 -5.56 10.46 -4.23
C GLY A 78 -4.72 9.46 -5.02
N ALA A 79 -3.57 9.08 -4.50
CA ALA A 79 -2.70 8.09 -5.14
C ALA A 79 -3.38 6.72 -5.24
N TRP A 80 -4.08 6.30 -4.19
CA TRP A 80 -4.83 5.05 -4.20
C TRP A 80 -5.88 5.03 -5.31
N LYS A 81 -6.67 6.10 -5.42
CA LYS A 81 -7.70 6.22 -6.47
C LYS A 81 -7.08 6.15 -7.86
N GLU A 82 -5.96 6.83 -8.07
CA GLU A 82 -5.28 6.84 -9.36
C GLU A 82 -4.78 5.43 -9.72
N VAL A 83 -4.10 4.74 -8.81
CA VAL A 83 -3.60 3.38 -9.05
C VAL A 83 -4.77 2.43 -9.34
N MET A 84 -5.82 2.50 -8.53
CA MET A 84 -6.97 1.60 -8.73
C MET A 84 -7.72 1.89 -10.02
N SER A 85 -7.79 3.15 -10.45
CA SER A 85 -8.41 3.47 -11.74
C SER A 85 -7.65 2.82 -12.90
N THR A 86 -6.32 2.81 -12.84
CA THR A 86 -5.50 2.14 -13.87
C THR A 86 -5.61 0.62 -13.77
N ASN A 87 -5.79 0.07 -12.58
CA ASN A 87 -6.04 -1.36 -12.40
C ASN A 87 -7.41 -1.74 -12.98
N PHE A 88 -8.44 -0.95 -12.70
CA PHE A 88 -9.78 -1.19 -13.25
C PHE A 88 -9.80 -1.06 -14.77
N ALA A 89 -8.95 -0.21 -15.35
CA ALA A 89 -8.81 -0.07 -16.79
C ALA A 89 -8.25 -1.33 -17.48
N LYS A 90 -7.70 -2.26 -16.72
CA LYS A 90 -7.26 -3.57 -17.24
C LYS A 90 -8.43 -4.53 -17.44
N ILE A 91 -9.59 -4.22 -16.88
CA ILE A 91 -10.79 -5.06 -16.99
C ILE A 91 -11.39 -4.86 -18.37
N ASP A 92 -11.57 -5.96 -19.11
CA ASP A 92 -12.24 -5.95 -20.40
C ASP A 92 -13.72 -5.64 -20.20
N LYS A 93 -14.22 -4.60 -20.86
CA LYS A 93 -15.61 -4.13 -20.70
C LYS A 93 -16.63 -5.13 -21.22
N GLU A 94 -16.27 -5.93 -22.22
CA GLU A 94 -17.19 -6.91 -22.82
C GLU A 94 -17.32 -8.15 -21.95
N THR A 95 -16.22 -8.64 -21.39
CA THR A 95 -16.19 -9.88 -20.58
C THR A 95 -16.30 -9.64 -19.10
N GLY A 96 -16.00 -8.42 -18.62
CA GLY A 96 -15.91 -8.09 -17.21
C GLY A 96 -14.71 -8.73 -16.52
N LYS A 97 -13.75 -9.23 -17.28
CA LYS A 97 -12.59 -9.95 -16.77
C LYS A 97 -11.30 -9.35 -17.29
N VAL A 98 -10.21 -9.57 -16.55
CA VAL A 98 -8.87 -9.22 -17.02
C VAL A 98 -8.29 -10.38 -17.81
N ARG A 99 -7.40 -10.06 -18.77
CA ARG A 99 -6.62 -11.09 -19.46
C ARG A 99 -5.42 -11.44 -18.58
N LYS A 100 -5.08 -12.73 -18.57
CA LYS A 100 -3.99 -13.22 -17.73
C LYS A 100 -3.00 -14.03 -18.56
N ARG A 101 -1.74 -14.00 -18.14
CA ARG A 101 -0.70 -14.89 -18.59
C ARG A 101 -0.94 -16.29 -17.98
N GLU A 102 -0.26 -17.31 -18.50
CA GLU A 102 -0.41 -18.69 -17.99
C GLU A 102 -0.15 -18.82 -16.49
N ASP A 103 0.79 -18.03 -15.96
CA ASP A 103 1.12 -18.02 -14.52
C ASP A 103 0.14 -17.22 -13.67
N GLY A 104 -0.91 -16.65 -14.27
CA GLY A 104 -1.93 -15.87 -13.59
C GLY A 104 -1.62 -14.38 -13.51
N LYS A 105 -0.50 -13.93 -14.06
CA LYS A 105 -0.19 -12.51 -14.07
C LYS A 105 -1.13 -11.74 -15.00
N VAL A 106 -1.70 -10.65 -14.50
CA VAL A 106 -2.60 -9.78 -15.26
C VAL A 106 -1.85 -9.11 -16.40
N LEU A 107 -2.44 -9.17 -17.61
CA LEU A 107 -1.90 -8.52 -18.81
C LEU A 107 -2.52 -7.13 -18.97
N LYS A 108 -1.71 -6.21 -19.47
CA LYS A 108 -2.17 -4.86 -19.78
C LYS A 108 -2.82 -4.83 -21.15
N PRO A 109 -4.01 -4.22 -21.30
CA PRO A 109 -4.62 -4.06 -22.63
C PRO A 109 -3.81 -3.10 -23.50
N ILE A 110 -4.01 -3.19 -24.81
CA ILE A 110 -3.38 -2.27 -25.76
C ILE A 110 -3.86 -0.85 -25.44
N GLY A 111 -2.92 0.08 -25.38
CA GLY A 111 -3.23 1.48 -25.06
C GLY A 111 -3.41 1.77 -23.58
N TRP A 112 -3.17 0.77 -22.73
CA TRP A 112 -3.25 1.00 -21.28
C TRP A 112 -2.22 2.05 -20.84
N VAL A 113 -2.67 2.97 -19.98
CA VAL A 113 -1.84 4.07 -19.46
C VAL A 113 -1.54 3.80 -18.00
N ALA A 114 -0.26 3.88 -17.64
CA ALA A 114 0.20 3.71 -16.26
C ALA A 114 -0.32 4.85 -15.37
N PRO A 115 -0.42 4.63 -14.04
CA PRO A 115 -0.83 5.69 -13.14
C PRO A 115 0.16 6.86 -13.17
N ASN A 116 -0.38 8.07 -13.14
CA ASN A 116 0.42 9.29 -13.02
C ASN A 116 0.31 9.79 -11.58
N LEU A 117 1.33 9.54 -10.78
CA LEU A 117 1.34 9.87 -9.36
C LEU A 117 1.99 11.21 -9.03
N LYS A 118 2.44 11.93 -10.04
CA LYS A 118 3.23 13.14 -9.87
C LYS A 118 2.53 14.22 -9.02
N SER A 119 1.22 14.40 -9.23
CA SER A 119 0.44 15.39 -8.49
C SER A 119 0.17 15.01 -7.03
N PHE A 120 0.40 13.74 -6.66
CA PHE A 120 0.20 13.24 -5.29
C PHE A 120 1.48 13.25 -4.47
N VAL A 121 2.59 13.57 -5.08
CA VAL A 121 3.89 13.76 -4.44
C VAL A 121 4.05 15.27 -4.22
N LYS A 122 3.82 15.71 -3.02
CA LYS A 122 3.85 17.16 -2.70
C LYS A 122 5.26 17.67 -2.47
#